data_b45f9bc15efea51a2283cdf1a3633b5e
#
_entry.id   b45f9bc15efea51a2283cdf1a3633b5e
#
_cell.length_a   1.000
_cell.length_b   1.000
_cell.length_c   1.000
_cell.angle_alpha   90.00
_cell.angle_beta   90.00
_cell.angle_gamma   90.00
#
_symmetry.space_group_name_H-M   'P 1'
#
loop_
_entity.id
_entity.type
_entity.pdbx_description
1 polymer ?
#
loop_
_entity_poly.entity_id
_entity_poly.type
_entity_poly.pdbx_seq_one_letter_code
_entity_poly.pdbx_strand_id
1 'polypeptide(L)'
;MHREPIVSVVIAARDDAATIRRALESIQNQTLRSHETIVVDDGSTDGTPGIVDNMAQRDLTISLVQADGCGLAAALDLGMSRARGRYLVFFDANGWANPDMLADLVGAAEESSLELAIAGYSATVVGDGRHQDSVEANQPACVFPTQHDFRAGAWQLFEGNLLTSPCAKLFLRSRVERLGLSFADGDGDCTDALSFIAGYVRDVERVGLTGNVRYHVECRSLQRLPGFSVRDYRALERQYGTLVGVYHHWGLDGDPTSMGLIQNRYFECLVDCVAGVFSDRSGLSAAERRQLVGEMVSTDRARLAADVARPRGVGAKAMQGPIRSGNAGLAYTEGFLASFMKRGGERGLGPFCTSL
;
A
#
# COMPACT_ATOMS: atom_id res chain seq x y z
N MET A 1 2.00 16.87 -34.34
CA MET A 1 2.90 16.08 -33.54
C MET A 1 2.32 16.01 -32.13
N HIS A 2 1.77 14.88 -31.72
CA HIS A 2 1.37 14.69 -30.32
C HIS A 2 2.65 14.68 -29.49
N ARG A 3 2.82 15.69 -28.63
CA ARG A 3 3.93 15.75 -27.69
C ARG A 3 3.74 14.58 -26.71
N GLU A 4 4.77 13.79 -26.46
CA GLU A 4 4.70 12.70 -25.45
C GLU A 4 4.29 13.29 -24.11
N PRO A 5 3.41 12.62 -23.34
CA PRO A 5 3.00 13.11 -22.04
C PRO A 5 4.20 13.07 -21.06
N ILE A 6 4.22 14.01 -20.12
CA ILE A 6 5.23 14.00 -19.06
C ILE A 6 4.91 12.89 -18.06
N VAL A 7 3.63 12.74 -17.70
CA VAL A 7 3.16 11.76 -16.72
C VAL A 7 2.11 10.83 -17.33
N SER A 8 2.25 9.53 -17.10
CA SER A 8 1.18 8.56 -17.24
C SER A 8 0.60 8.22 -15.88
N VAL A 9 -0.69 8.50 -15.68
CA VAL A 9 -1.45 8.08 -14.51
C VAL A 9 -2.09 6.74 -14.82
N VAL A 10 -1.80 5.72 -14.01
CA VAL A 10 -2.32 4.36 -14.17
C VAL A 10 -3.31 4.05 -13.05
N ILE A 11 -4.52 3.64 -13.44
CA ILE A 11 -5.60 3.24 -12.54
C ILE A 11 -6.03 1.83 -12.91
N ALA A 12 -6.03 0.91 -11.95
CA ALA A 12 -6.78 -0.34 -12.07
C ALA A 12 -8.13 -0.16 -11.36
N ALA A 13 -9.20 -0.57 -11.99
CA ALA A 13 -10.56 -0.42 -11.47
C ALA A 13 -11.35 -1.72 -11.59
N ARG A 14 -12.11 -2.05 -10.55
CA ARG A 14 -13.06 -3.16 -10.54
C ARG A 14 -14.23 -2.86 -9.64
N ASP A 15 -15.42 -2.76 -10.23
CA ASP A 15 -16.68 -2.43 -9.54
C ASP A 15 -16.61 -1.11 -8.73
N ASP A 16 -16.02 -0.06 -9.34
CA ASP A 16 -15.75 1.25 -8.74
C ASP A 16 -16.67 2.37 -9.28
N ALA A 17 -17.86 2.04 -9.82
CA ALA A 17 -18.78 3.01 -10.42
C ALA A 17 -19.12 4.19 -9.50
N ALA A 18 -19.09 3.98 -8.17
CA ALA A 18 -19.39 5.01 -7.18
C ALA A 18 -18.28 6.08 -7.05
N THR A 19 -17.03 5.78 -7.39
CA THR A 19 -15.86 6.59 -7.05
C THR A 19 -15.01 6.98 -8.25
N ILE A 20 -14.94 6.14 -9.29
CA ILE A 20 -14.06 6.32 -10.46
C ILE A 20 -14.25 7.69 -11.15
N ARG A 21 -15.47 8.22 -11.20
CA ARG A 21 -15.74 9.55 -11.76
C ARG A 21 -14.97 10.63 -11.00
N ARG A 22 -15.02 10.65 -9.67
CA ARG A 22 -14.30 11.61 -8.83
C ARG A 22 -12.78 11.50 -9.03
N ALA A 23 -12.27 10.29 -9.11
CA ALA A 23 -10.86 10.04 -9.38
C ALA A 23 -10.44 10.69 -10.70
N LEU A 24 -11.14 10.41 -11.80
CA LEU A 24 -10.85 10.94 -13.12
C LEU A 24 -11.02 12.46 -13.20
N GLU A 25 -12.08 13.03 -12.62
CA GLU A 25 -12.29 14.48 -12.56
C GLU A 25 -11.14 15.17 -11.81
N SER A 26 -10.61 14.58 -10.75
CA SER A 26 -9.47 15.15 -10.02
C SER A 26 -8.17 15.13 -10.84
N ILE A 27 -8.00 14.17 -11.74
CA ILE A 27 -6.85 14.09 -12.65
C ILE A 27 -7.04 15.08 -13.81
N GLN A 28 -8.23 15.19 -14.40
CA GLN A 28 -8.53 16.19 -15.43
C GLN A 28 -8.30 17.63 -14.94
N ASN A 29 -8.52 17.88 -13.65
CA ASN A 29 -8.32 19.19 -13.02
C ASN A 29 -6.87 19.49 -12.61
N GLN A 30 -5.91 18.60 -12.91
CA GLN A 30 -4.52 18.86 -12.62
C GLN A 30 -3.98 20.08 -13.37
N THR A 31 -3.15 20.89 -12.71
CA THR A 31 -2.49 22.06 -13.32
C THR A 31 -1.43 21.65 -14.34
N LEU A 32 -0.77 20.51 -14.17
CA LEU A 32 0.10 19.89 -15.16
C LEU A 32 -0.75 19.33 -16.32
N ARG A 33 -0.74 19.99 -17.49
CA ARG A 33 -1.57 19.59 -18.65
C ARG A 33 -0.98 18.46 -19.48
N SER A 34 0.32 18.22 -19.40
CA SER A 34 1.00 17.18 -20.19
C SER A 34 0.96 15.83 -19.47
N HIS A 35 -0.23 15.25 -19.35
CA HIS A 35 -0.42 13.92 -18.78
C HIS A 35 -1.38 13.08 -19.64
N GLU A 36 -1.34 11.78 -19.45
CA GLU A 36 -2.33 10.82 -19.92
C GLU A 36 -2.83 9.98 -18.73
N THR A 37 -4.05 9.48 -18.85
CA THR A 37 -4.67 8.61 -17.85
C THR A 37 -5.05 7.28 -18.50
N ILE A 38 -4.55 6.19 -17.99
CA ILE A 38 -4.81 4.84 -18.45
C ILE A 38 -5.60 4.13 -17.36
N VAL A 39 -6.88 3.88 -17.63
CA VAL A 39 -7.75 3.11 -16.77
C VAL A 39 -7.82 1.69 -17.28
N VAL A 40 -7.45 0.73 -16.47
CA VAL A 40 -7.60 -0.69 -16.76
C VAL A 40 -8.79 -1.21 -15.97
N ASP A 41 -9.86 -1.53 -16.67
CA ASP A 41 -11.05 -2.17 -16.10
C ASP A 41 -10.84 -3.67 -16.01
N ASP A 42 -10.75 -4.19 -14.79
CA ASP A 42 -10.48 -5.61 -14.51
C ASP A 42 -11.77 -6.44 -14.42
N GLY A 43 -12.60 -6.34 -15.45
CA GLY A 43 -13.82 -7.13 -15.57
C GLY A 43 -14.93 -6.67 -14.62
N SER A 44 -15.16 -5.37 -14.52
CA SER A 44 -16.27 -4.81 -13.74
C SER A 44 -17.63 -5.30 -14.24
N THR A 45 -18.52 -5.54 -13.30
CA THR A 45 -19.92 -5.96 -13.56
C THR A 45 -20.92 -4.81 -13.34
N ASP A 46 -20.45 -3.69 -12.85
CA ASP A 46 -21.24 -2.48 -12.60
C ASP A 46 -21.08 -1.42 -13.71
N GLY A 47 -21.41 -0.18 -13.45
CA GLY A 47 -21.32 0.93 -14.39
C GLY A 47 -19.91 1.48 -14.66
N THR A 48 -18.86 0.93 -14.04
CA THR A 48 -17.47 1.44 -14.11
C THR A 48 -16.99 1.67 -15.55
N PRO A 49 -16.98 0.65 -16.45
CA PRO A 49 -16.45 0.85 -17.79
C PRO A 49 -17.25 1.88 -18.61
N GLY A 50 -18.57 1.94 -18.42
CA GLY A 50 -19.43 2.92 -19.09
C GLY A 50 -19.14 4.36 -18.65
N ILE A 51 -18.81 4.58 -17.37
CA ILE A 51 -18.41 5.90 -16.85
C ILE A 51 -17.09 6.31 -17.48
N VAL A 52 -16.08 5.43 -17.49
CA VAL A 52 -14.75 5.71 -18.03
C VAL A 52 -14.83 5.99 -19.54
N ASP A 53 -15.54 5.15 -20.30
CA ASP A 53 -15.71 5.31 -21.75
C ASP A 53 -16.38 6.67 -22.09
N ASN A 54 -17.44 7.04 -21.37
CA ASN A 54 -18.09 8.34 -21.54
C ASN A 54 -17.16 9.54 -21.29
N MET A 55 -16.23 9.42 -20.32
CA MET A 55 -15.24 10.45 -20.05
C MET A 55 -14.15 10.47 -21.11
N ALA A 56 -13.66 9.30 -21.55
CA ALA A 56 -12.66 9.17 -22.62
C ALA A 56 -13.12 9.73 -23.97
N GLN A 57 -14.41 9.61 -24.30
CA GLN A 57 -14.99 10.23 -25.51
C GLN A 57 -14.93 11.75 -25.51
N ARG A 58 -14.85 12.38 -24.33
CA ARG A 58 -14.80 13.85 -24.16
C ARG A 58 -13.40 14.36 -23.88
N ASP A 59 -12.50 13.50 -23.45
CA ASP A 59 -11.13 13.84 -23.08
C ASP A 59 -10.17 12.78 -23.62
N LEU A 60 -9.45 13.12 -24.67
CA LEU A 60 -8.50 12.22 -25.35
C LEU A 60 -7.27 11.88 -24.52
N THR A 61 -7.10 12.49 -23.35
CA THR A 61 -6.03 12.11 -22.39
C THR A 61 -6.39 10.87 -21.60
N ILE A 62 -7.68 10.47 -21.57
CA ILE A 62 -8.16 9.28 -20.87
C ILE A 62 -8.29 8.14 -21.88
N SER A 63 -7.80 6.98 -21.52
CA SER A 63 -7.97 5.73 -22.26
C SER A 63 -8.49 4.62 -21.35
N LEU A 64 -9.43 3.84 -21.86
CA LEU A 64 -9.95 2.63 -21.21
C LEU A 64 -9.29 1.40 -21.85
N VAL A 65 -8.72 0.55 -21.03
CA VAL A 65 -8.22 -0.76 -21.39
C VAL A 65 -9.07 -1.79 -20.64
N GLN A 66 -9.62 -2.76 -21.35
CA GLN A 66 -10.38 -3.84 -20.74
C GLN A 66 -9.48 -5.04 -20.49
N ALA A 67 -9.60 -5.63 -19.31
CA ALA A 67 -8.98 -6.89 -18.92
C ALA A 67 -10.06 -7.87 -18.44
N ASP A 68 -9.79 -9.17 -18.57
CA ASP A 68 -10.78 -10.23 -18.32
C ASP A 68 -10.71 -10.77 -16.88
N GLY A 69 -10.63 -9.88 -15.87
CA GLY A 69 -10.56 -10.30 -14.46
C GLY A 69 -9.22 -10.96 -14.13
N CYS A 70 -8.13 -10.37 -14.61
CA CYS A 70 -6.77 -10.88 -14.39
C CYS A 70 -6.21 -10.55 -12.98
N GLY A 71 -6.93 -9.77 -12.18
CA GLY A 71 -6.52 -9.28 -10.87
C GLY A 71 -5.83 -7.93 -10.92
N LEU A 72 -5.93 -7.19 -9.81
CA LEU A 72 -5.45 -5.81 -9.69
C LEU A 72 -3.97 -5.65 -10.07
N ALA A 73 -3.12 -6.59 -9.67
CA ALA A 73 -1.69 -6.57 -9.98
C ALA A 73 -1.44 -6.62 -11.50
N ALA A 74 -2.03 -7.58 -12.19
CA ALA A 74 -1.88 -7.73 -13.64
C ALA A 74 -2.54 -6.56 -14.39
N ALA A 75 -3.62 -5.99 -13.86
CA ALA A 75 -4.24 -4.80 -14.42
C ALA A 75 -3.32 -3.57 -14.33
N LEU A 76 -2.62 -3.38 -13.20
CA LEU A 76 -1.60 -2.32 -13.07
C LEU A 76 -0.42 -2.53 -14.03
N ASP A 77 0.06 -3.75 -14.17
CA ASP A 77 1.14 -4.09 -15.11
C ASP A 77 0.72 -3.86 -16.56
N LEU A 78 -0.52 -4.21 -16.91
CA LEU A 78 -1.09 -3.89 -18.22
C LEU A 78 -1.15 -2.38 -18.46
N GLY A 79 -1.57 -1.60 -17.47
CA GLY A 79 -1.58 -0.15 -17.52
C GLY A 79 -0.18 0.44 -17.69
N MET A 80 0.81 -0.06 -16.93
CA MET A 80 2.22 0.34 -17.09
C MET A 80 2.75 0.04 -18.49
N SER A 81 2.41 -1.10 -19.07
CA SER A 81 2.85 -1.47 -20.42
C SER A 81 2.33 -0.54 -21.53
N ARG A 82 1.25 0.19 -21.25
CA ARG A 82 0.64 1.17 -22.17
C ARG A 82 1.14 2.59 -21.95
N ALA A 83 1.83 2.84 -20.85
CA ALA A 83 2.30 4.15 -20.45
C ALA A 83 3.40 4.68 -21.42
N ARG A 84 3.28 5.97 -21.79
CA ARG A 84 4.22 6.67 -22.67
C ARG A 84 4.93 7.82 -21.97
N GLY A 85 4.41 8.23 -20.80
CA GLY A 85 4.97 9.32 -20.01
C GLY A 85 6.40 9.02 -19.54
N ARG A 86 7.17 10.09 -19.36
CA ARG A 86 8.48 9.99 -18.74
C ARG A 86 8.39 9.45 -17.31
N TYR A 87 7.31 9.80 -16.61
CA TYR A 87 7.02 9.39 -15.26
C TYR A 87 5.73 8.58 -15.17
N LEU A 88 5.65 7.72 -14.16
CA LEU A 88 4.47 6.95 -13.78
C LEU A 88 3.93 7.45 -12.44
N VAL A 89 2.63 7.54 -12.34
CA VAL A 89 1.88 7.74 -11.10
C VAL A 89 0.79 6.68 -11.03
N PHE A 90 0.69 5.97 -9.92
CA PHE A 90 -0.40 5.03 -9.66
C PHE A 90 -1.48 5.71 -8.84
N PHE A 91 -2.72 5.39 -9.15
CA PHE A 91 -3.88 6.06 -8.57
C PHE A 91 -4.95 5.03 -8.25
N ASP A 92 -5.54 5.13 -7.06
CA ASP A 92 -6.65 4.27 -6.64
C ASP A 92 -7.96 4.78 -7.23
N ALA A 93 -8.83 3.90 -7.72
CA ALA A 93 -10.15 4.26 -8.23
C ALA A 93 -11.06 4.93 -7.17
N ASN A 94 -10.74 4.74 -5.88
CA ASN A 94 -11.39 5.39 -4.74
C ASN A 94 -10.68 6.69 -4.29
N GLY A 95 -9.55 7.05 -4.94
CA GLY A 95 -8.73 8.20 -4.59
C GLY A 95 -9.13 9.47 -5.35
N TRP A 96 -8.62 10.61 -4.88
CA TRP A 96 -8.61 11.87 -5.60
C TRP A 96 -7.40 12.70 -5.22
N ALA A 97 -7.00 13.63 -6.08
CA ALA A 97 -5.83 14.47 -5.87
C ALA A 97 -6.18 15.94 -5.86
N ASN A 98 -5.40 16.72 -5.11
CA ASN A 98 -5.41 18.17 -5.22
C ASN A 98 -4.90 18.60 -6.61
N PRO A 99 -5.34 19.75 -7.16
CA PRO A 99 -5.01 20.16 -8.52
C PRO A 99 -3.52 20.28 -8.82
N ASP A 100 -2.69 20.52 -7.82
CA ASP A 100 -1.25 20.77 -7.99
C ASP A 100 -0.38 19.53 -7.79
N MET A 101 -0.96 18.35 -7.49
CA MET A 101 -0.20 17.15 -7.14
C MET A 101 0.82 16.75 -8.22
N LEU A 102 0.40 16.67 -9.47
CA LEU A 102 1.29 16.26 -10.56
C LEU A 102 2.35 17.34 -10.83
N ALA A 103 1.98 18.62 -10.74
CA ALA A 103 2.92 19.72 -10.93
C ALA A 103 3.99 19.77 -9.84
N ASP A 104 3.59 19.60 -8.57
CA ASP A 104 4.50 19.57 -7.43
C ASP A 104 5.49 18.40 -7.53
N LEU A 105 4.98 17.19 -7.85
CA LEU A 105 5.81 16.00 -7.98
C LEU A 105 6.80 16.11 -9.14
N VAL A 106 6.36 16.57 -10.31
CA VAL A 106 7.23 16.76 -11.48
C VAL A 106 8.22 17.89 -11.24
N GLY A 107 7.78 19.02 -10.66
CA GLY A 107 8.65 20.14 -10.31
C GLY A 107 9.80 19.71 -9.40
N ALA A 108 9.48 19.02 -8.31
CA ALA A 108 10.49 18.48 -7.38
C ALA A 108 11.44 17.48 -8.09
N ALA A 109 10.89 16.60 -8.92
CA ALA A 109 11.69 15.61 -9.64
C ALA A 109 12.65 16.24 -10.64
N GLU A 110 12.23 17.26 -11.38
CA GLU A 110 13.07 17.94 -12.38
C GLU A 110 14.08 18.88 -11.75
N GLU A 111 13.68 19.64 -10.72
CA GLU A 111 14.58 20.57 -10.01
C GLU A 111 15.75 19.84 -9.33
N SER A 112 15.49 18.70 -8.69
CA SER A 112 16.52 17.96 -7.94
C SER A 112 16.97 16.68 -8.64
N SER A 113 16.56 16.46 -9.89
CA SER A 113 16.86 15.23 -10.68
C SER A 113 16.52 13.96 -9.92
N LEU A 114 15.33 13.91 -9.30
CA LEU A 114 14.91 12.78 -8.49
C LEU A 114 14.52 11.58 -9.36
N GLU A 115 14.82 10.39 -8.88
CA GLU A 115 14.29 9.14 -9.42
C GLU A 115 12.92 8.79 -8.80
N LEU A 116 12.66 9.29 -7.58
CA LEU A 116 11.41 9.12 -6.86
C LEU A 116 11.01 10.42 -6.17
N ALA A 117 9.84 10.96 -6.49
CA ALA A 117 9.24 12.05 -5.72
C ALA A 117 8.01 11.53 -4.97
N ILE A 118 7.82 11.96 -3.72
CA ILE A 118 6.79 11.48 -2.81
C ILE A 118 5.98 12.65 -2.29
N ALA A 119 4.65 12.61 -2.45
CA ALA A 119 3.72 13.52 -1.79
C ALA A 119 3.11 12.85 -0.56
N GLY A 120 2.66 13.65 0.39
CA GLY A 120 1.83 13.17 1.48
C GLY A 120 0.43 12.75 0.99
N TYR A 121 -0.22 11.89 1.76
CA TYR A 121 -1.60 11.47 1.49
C TYR A 121 -2.43 11.44 2.77
N SER A 122 -3.75 11.51 2.62
CA SER A 122 -4.71 11.23 3.68
C SER A 122 -5.57 10.03 3.31
N ALA A 123 -5.76 9.13 4.26
CA ALA A 123 -6.68 8.01 4.15
C ALA A 123 -7.84 8.23 5.13
N THR A 124 -9.06 8.24 4.61
CA THR A 124 -10.29 8.43 5.40
C THR A 124 -11.09 7.14 5.41
N VAL A 125 -11.39 6.63 6.60
CA VAL A 125 -12.29 5.47 6.76
C VAL A 125 -13.73 5.97 6.80
N VAL A 126 -14.50 5.60 5.79
CA VAL A 126 -15.94 5.91 5.72
C VAL A 126 -16.71 4.80 6.43
N GLY A 127 -17.21 5.11 7.65
CA GLY A 127 -18.11 4.23 8.42
C GLY A 127 -19.59 4.55 8.18
N ASP A 128 -20.49 3.86 8.88
CA ASP A 128 -21.95 4.01 8.77
C ASP A 128 -22.49 5.39 9.25
N GLY A 129 -21.87 6.47 8.80
CA GLY A 129 -22.40 7.83 8.85
C GLY A 129 -22.14 8.62 10.14
N ARG A 130 -21.35 8.14 11.12
CA ARG A 130 -21.17 8.87 12.39
C ARG A 130 -19.73 9.21 12.81
N HIS A 131 -18.71 8.55 12.30
CA HIS A 131 -17.32 8.91 12.56
C HIS A 131 -16.48 8.64 11.30
N GLN A 132 -15.81 9.66 10.83
CA GLN A 132 -14.78 9.57 9.80
C GLN A 132 -13.44 9.69 10.51
N ASP A 133 -12.73 8.58 10.64
CA ASP A 133 -11.34 8.62 11.09
C ASP A 133 -10.46 8.87 9.87
N SER A 134 -9.64 9.92 9.90
CA SER A 134 -8.65 10.17 8.86
C SER A 134 -7.25 10.06 9.44
N VAL A 135 -6.35 9.45 8.68
CA VAL A 135 -4.93 9.39 8.99
C VAL A 135 -4.17 10.07 7.87
N GLU A 136 -3.30 10.99 8.24
CA GLU A 136 -2.39 11.66 7.31
C GLU A 136 -1.01 11.03 7.40
N ALA A 137 -0.46 10.66 6.24
CA ALA A 137 0.94 10.28 6.08
C ALA A 137 1.64 11.42 5.35
N ASN A 138 2.42 12.18 6.08
CA ASN A 138 3.19 13.29 5.55
C ASN A 138 4.49 13.50 6.36
N GLN A 139 5.49 14.05 5.70
CA GLN A 139 6.73 14.52 6.33
C GLN A 139 7.15 15.84 5.67
N PRO A 140 7.92 16.68 6.34
CA PRO A 140 8.40 17.93 5.77
C PRO A 140 9.12 17.72 4.43
N ALA A 141 9.06 18.72 3.55
CA ALA A 141 9.77 18.69 2.29
C ALA A 141 11.26 18.50 2.53
N CYS A 142 11.84 17.53 1.86
CA CYS A 142 13.27 17.27 1.92
C CYS A 142 13.73 16.51 0.68
N VAL A 143 15.03 16.54 0.43
CA VAL A 143 15.69 15.76 -0.61
C VAL A 143 16.74 14.88 0.04
N PHE A 144 16.75 13.62 -0.29
CA PHE A 144 17.85 12.70 -0.04
C PHE A 144 18.75 12.70 -1.29
N PRO A 145 19.87 13.45 -1.27
CA PRO A 145 20.64 13.70 -2.48
C PRO A 145 21.49 12.51 -2.94
N THR A 146 21.66 11.54 -2.05
CA THR A 146 22.42 10.32 -2.34
C THR A 146 21.70 9.08 -1.86
N GLN A 147 22.07 7.94 -2.42
CA GLN A 147 21.63 6.62 -1.98
C GLN A 147 21.89 6.39 -0.48
N HIS A 148 23.04 6.85 0.02
CA HIS A 148 23.40 6.73 1.44
C HIS A 148 22.44 7.52 2.32
N ASP A 149 22.14 8.77 1.97
CA ASP A 149 21.21 9.61 2.74
C ASP A 149 19.81 9.02 2.76
N PHE A 150 19.35 8.52 1.60
CA PHE A 150 18.05 7.87 1.51
C PHE A 150 17.99 6.61 2.39
N ARG A 151 18.97 5.72 2.32
CA ARG A 151 19.01 4.49 3.11
C ARG A 151 19.00 4.79 4.61
N ALA A 152 19.73 5.81 5.06
CA ALA A 152 19.76 6.25 6.45
C ALA A 152 18.40 6.78 6.95
N GLY A 153 17.59 7.39 6.08
CA GLY A 153 16.30 7.97 6.42
C GLY A 153 15.08 7.10 6.04
N ALA A 154 15.26 6.03 5.27
CA ALA A 154 14.17 5.24 4.71
C ALA A 154 13.24 4.63 5.77
N TRP A 155 13.77 4.30 6.95
CA TRP A 155 12.98 3.77 8.05
C TRP A 155 11.85 4.71 8.48
N GLN A 156 12.07 6.03 8.49
CA GLN A 156 11.04 7.03 8.81
C GLN A 156 9.91 7.02 7.78
N LEU A 157 10.24 6.81 6.51
CA LEU A 157 9.27 6.75 5.43
C LEU A 157 8.45 5.46 5.48
N PHE A 158 9.05 4.34 5.86
CA PHE A 158 8.34 3.08 6.09
C PHE A 158 7.47 3.15 7.35
N GLU A 159 7.95 3.71 8.46
CA GLU A 159 7.17 3.92 9.68
C GLU A 159 5.98 4.84 9.43
N GLY A 160 6.18 5.94 8.70
CA GLY A 160 5.15 6.88 8.32
C GLY A 160 4.24 6.41 7.18
N ASN A 161 4.33 5.17 6.74
CA ASN A 161 3.58 4.57 5.62
C ASN A 161 3.76 5.28 4.26
N LEU A 162 4.77 6.14 4.10
CA LEU A 162 5.04 6.82 2.85
C LEU A 162 5.68 5.91 1.78
N LEU A 163 6.21 4.73 2.15
CA LEU A 163 6.78 3.74 1.23
C LEU A 163 6.02 2.40 1.23
N THR A 164 4.74 2.40 1.59
CA THR A 164 3.94 1.15 1.64
C THR A 164 2.92 1.02 0.51
N SER A 165 2.55 2.15 -0.12
CA SER A 165 1.64 2.22 -1.26
C SER A 165 2.33 2.91 -2.44
N PRO A 166 2.06 2.52 -3.70
CA PRO A 166 2.60 3.20 -4.88
C PRO A 166 1.89 4.53 -5.17
N CYS A 167 0.74 4.80 -4.56
CA CYS A 167 0.00 6.05 -4.74
C CYS A 167 0.76 7.25 -4.15
N ALA A 168 0.42 8.45 -4.61
CA ALA A 168 1.06 9.70 -4.22
C ALA A 168 2.56 9.77 -4.51
N LYS A 169 3.04 9.04 -5.51
CA LYS A 169 4.44 8.96 -5.90
C LYS A 169 4.62 9.12 -7.40
N LEU A 170 5.73 9.74 -7.77
CA LEU A 170 6.19 9.87 -9.15
C LEU A 170 7.41 8.98 -9.36
N PHE A 171 7.25 7.96 -10.19
CA PHE A 171 8.30 7.00 -10.53
C PHE A 171 8.89 7.34 -11.90
N LEU A 172 10.21 7.28 -12.04
CA LEU A 172 10.86 7.38 -13.34
C LEU A 172 10.60 6.10 -14.13
N ARG A 173 9.79 6.19 -15.23
CA ARG A 173 9.36 5.01 -16.03
C ARG A 173 10.55 4.18 -16.55
N SER A 174 11.56 4.83 -17.09
CA SER A 174 12.76 4.12 -17.60
C SER A 174 13.49 3.30 -16.52
N ARG A 175 13.37 3.69 -15.24
CA ARG A 175 13.90 2.91 -14.13
C ARG A 175 13.04 1.68 -13.85
N VAL A 176 11.71 1.83 -13.85
CA VAL A 176 10.77 0.70 -13.68
C VAL A 176 11.03 -0.35 -14.77
N GLU A 177 11.15 0.07 -16.01
CA GLU A 177 11.42 -0.79 -17.16
C GLU A 177 12.80 -1.49 -17.05
N ARG A 178 13.85 -0.74 -16.73
CA ARG A 178 15.22 -1.28 -16.57
C ARG A 178 15.31 -2.33 -15.47
N LEU A 179 14.56 -2.15 -14.38
CA LEU A 179 14.54 -3.09 -13.26
C LEU A 179 13.57 -4.25 -13.48
N GLY A 180 12.74 -4.22 -14.54
CA GLY A 180 11.74 -5.23 -14.82
C GLY A 180 10.70 -5.37 -13.71
N LEU A 181 10.31 -4.25 -13.08
CA LEU A 181 9.38 -4.28 -11.96
C LEU A 181 7.96 -4.58 -12.42
N SER A 182 7.27 -5.40 -11.65
CA SER A 182 5.90 -5.83 -11.85
C SER A 182 5.16 -5.84 -10.51
N PHE A 183 3.85 -5.63 -10.51
CA PHE A 183 2.99 -5.82 -9.36
C PHE A 183 2.54 -7.27 -9.23
N ALA A 184 2.47 -8.00 -10.35
CA ALA A 184 2.16 -9.41 -10.35
C ALA A 184 3.40 -10.19 -9.93
N ASP A 185 3.35 -10.84 -8.77
CA ASP A 185 4.30 -11.90 -8.47
C ASP A 185 3.95 -13.16 -9.30
N GLY A 186 4.90 -14.10 -9.42
CA GLY A 186 4.74 -15.29 -10.26
C GLY A 186 3.52 -16.17 -9.95
N ASP A 187 2.84 -15.94 -8.82
CA ASP A 187 1.63 -16.65 -8.40
C ASP A 187 0.33 -15.91 -8.81
N GLY A 188 0.42 -14.70 -9.37
CA GLY A 188 -0.68 -13.98 -10.03
C GLY A 188 -1.84 -13.48 -9.15
N ASP A 189 -1.82 -13.72 -7.86
CA ASP A 189 -3.00 -13.65 -7.01
C ASP A 189 -2.99 -12.50 -5.98
N CYS A 190 -1.96 -11.65 -5.94
CA CYS A 190 -1.88 -10.59 -4.94
C CYS A 190 -1.10 -9.37 -5.45
N THR A 191 -1.69 -8.19 -5.30
CA THR A 191 -0.95 -6.93 -5.49
C THR A 191 0.05 -6.79 -4.35
N ASP A 192 1.32 -7.02 -4.60
CA ASP A 192 2.36 -6.72 -3.63
C ASP A 192 2.99 -5.36 -3.92
N ALA A 193 2.22 -4.32 -3.60
CA ALA A 193 2.67 -2.93 -3.71
C ALA A 193 3.99 -2.67 -2.98
N LEU A 194 4.20 -3.33 -1.84
CA LEU A 194 5.43 -3.21 -1.08
C LEU A 194 6.62 -3.84 -1.81
N SER A 195 6.45 -4.99 -2.46
CA SER A 195 7.51 -5.61 -3.27
C SER A 195 7.89 -4.76 -4.47
N PHE A 196 6.90 -4.15 -5.15
CA PHE A 196 7.16 -3.19 -6.22
C PHE A 196 8.01 -2.00 -5.72
N ILE A 197 7.57 -1.36 -4.63
CA ILE A 197 8.29 -0.22 -4.03
C ILE A 197 9.67 -0.64 -3.55
N ALA A 198 9.79 -1.75 -2.85
CA ALA A 198 11.05 -2.28 -2.35
C ALA A 198 12.05 -2.55 -3.48
N GLY A 199 11.59 -3.15 -4.57
CA GLY A 199 12.40 -3.34 -5.78
C GLY A 199 12.84 -2.02 -6.39
N TYR A 200 11.95 -1.03 -6.43
CA TYR A 200 12.26 0.28 -6.96
C TYR A 200 13.29 1.04 -6.12
N VAL A 201 13.12 1.04 -4.78
CA VAL A 201 13.95 1.84 -3.87
C VAL A 201 15.27 1.18 -3.50
N ARG A 202 15.45 -0.11 -3.79
CA ARG A 202 16.64 -0.88 -3.40
C ARG A 202 17.95 -0.19 -3.78
N ASP A 203 18.02 0.37 -5.00
CA ASP A 203 19.20 1.03 -5.54
C ASP A 203 18.87 2.43 -6.07
N VAL A 204 17.85 3.10 -5.52
CA VAL A 204 17.49 4.46 -5.88
C VAL A 204 18.57 5.45 -5.42
N GLU A 205 18.91 6.41 -6.25
CA GLU A 205 19.95 7.39 -5.92
C GLU A 205 19.41 8.63 -5.23
N ARG A 206 18.36 9.25 -5.79
CA ARG A 206 17.81 10.50 -5.31
C ARG A 206 16.31 10.41 -5.10
N VAL A 207 15.89 10.70 -3.87
CA VAL A 207 14.48 10.68 -3.45
C VAL A 207 14.13 12.04 -2.84
N GLY A 208 12.94 12.55 -3.14
CA GLY A 208 12.46 13.80 -2.55
C GLY A 208 11.03 13.69 -2.05
N LEU A 209 10.73 14.47 -1.01
CA LEU A 209 9.40 14.67 -0.46
C LEU A 209 8.92 16.10 -0.75
N THR A 210 7.67 16.25 -1.19
CA THR A 210 7.07 17.55 -1.47
C THR A 210 6.58 18.29 -0.21
N GLY A 211 6.43 17.57 0.91
CA GLY A 211 6.04 18.13 2.19
C GLY A 211 4.55 18.47 2.36
N ASN A 212 3.72 18.14 1.38
CA ASN A 212 2.29 18.46 1.38
C ASN A 212 1.43 17.22 1.18
N VAL A 213 0.28 17.16 1.87
CA VAL A 213 -0.77 16.19 1.58
C VAL A 213 -1.46 16.61 0.28
N ARG A 214 -1.32 15.82 -0.78
CA ARG A 214 -1.86 16.10 -2.11
C ARG A 214 -2.77 15.01 -2.65
N TYR A 215 -2.76 13.85 -2.03
CA TYR A 215 -3.55 12.69 -2.43
C TYR A 215 -4.47 12.26 -1.29
N HIS A 216 -5.66 11.87 -1.63
CA HIS A 216 -6.69 11.45 -0.68
C HIS A 216 -7.29 10.14 -1.14
N VAL A 217 -7.55 9.24 -0.21
CA VAL A 217 -8.21 7.96 -0.50
C VAL A 217 -9.29 7.68 0.53
N GLU A 218 -10.43 7.19 0.08
CA GLU A 218 -11.49 6.68 0.94
C GLU A 218 -11.38 5.16 1.06
N CYS A 219 -11.11 4.71 2.28
CA CYS A 219 -11.22 3.31 2.62
C CYS A 219 -12.63 3.01 3.09
N ARG A 220 -13.35 2.13 2.43
CA ARG A 220 -14.65 1.67 2.93
C ARG A 220 -14.44 1.00 4.28
N SER A 221 -15.29 1.37 5.24
CA SER A 221 -15.20 0.95 6.65
C SER A 221 -14.69 -0.47 6.84
N LEU A 222 -13.69 -0.59 7.72
CA LEU A 222 -13.15 -1.85 8.25
C LEU A 222 -14.21 -2.77 8.91
N GLN A 223 -15.46 -2.31 9.08
CA GLN A 223 -16.57 -3.19 9.49
C GLN A 223 -16.88 -4.29 8.48
N ARG A 224 -16.32 -4.17 7.27
CA ARG A 224 -16.35 -5.20 6.23
C ARG A 224 -14.96 -5.67 5.84
N LEU A 225 -14.02 -5.76 6.78
CA LEU A 225 -12.85 -6.60 6.51
C LEU A 225 -13.39 -7.96 6.03
N PRO A 226 -13.01 -8.42 4.82
CA PRO A 226 -13.21 -9.81 4.50
C PRO A 226 -12.70 -10.60 5.69
N GLY A 227 -13.38 -11.67 6.06
CA GLY A 227 -12.92 -12.52 7.16
C GLY A 227 -11.45 -12.87 6.88
N PHE A 228 -10.63 -12.92 7.94
CA PHE A 228 -9.23 -13.33 7.82
C PHE A 228 -9.10 -14.49 6.84
N SER A 229 -8.23 -14.36 5.90
CA SER A 229 -7.84 -15.46 5.00
C SER A 229 -6.39 -15.86 5.28
N VAL A 230 -6.07 -17.11 4.99
CA VAL A 230 -4.67 -17.59 5.03
C VAL A 230 -3.76 -16.76 4.10
N ARG A 231 -4.36 -16.14 3.06
CA ARG A 231 -3.67 -15.24 2.13
C ARG A 231 -3.10 -14.02 2.85
N ASP A 232 -3.83 -13.44 3.83
CA ASP A 232 -3.38 -12.24 4.57
C ASP A 232 -2.12 -12.55 5.37
N TYR A 233 -2.06 -13.71 6.03
CA TYR A 233 -0.86 -14.15 6.73
C TYR A 233 0.31 -14.42 5.77
N ARG A 234 0.07 -15.05 4.63
CA ARG A 234 1.11 -15.25 3.61
C ARG A 234 1.62 -13.93 3.03
N ALA A 235 0.74 -12.96 2.83
CA ALA A 235 1.12 -11.62 2.40
C ALA A 235 2.02 -10.94 3.45
N LEU A 236 1.68 -11.03 4.75
CA LEU A 236 2.51 -10.55 5.85
C LEU A 236 3.91 -11.18 5.84
N GLU A 237 4.00 -12.51 5.66
CA GLU A 237 5.27 -13.22 5.59
C GLU A 237 6.14 -12.76 4.40
N ARG A 238 5.53 -12.54 3.24
CA ARG A 238 6.23 -12.02 2.06
C ARG A 238 6.72 -10.59 2.30
N GLN A 239 5.85 -9.70 2.79
CA GLN A 239 6.20 -8.30 3.08
C GLN A 239 7.35 -8.19 4.08
N TYR A 240 7.34 -9.00 5.12
CA TYR A 240 8.45 -9.08 6.07
C TYR A 240 9.75 -9.50 5.36
N GLY A 241 9.71 -10.58 4.58
CA GLY A 241 10.87 -11.07 3.83
C GLY A 241 11.43 -10.03 2.87
N THR A 242 10.55 -9.31 2.17
CA THR A 242 10.90 -8.23 1.26
C THR A 242 11.62 -7.08 1.96
N LEU A 243 11.07 -6.58 3.08
CA LEU A 243 11.71 -5.50 3.85
C LEU A 243 13.07 -5.93 4.41
N VAL A 244 13.15 -7.10 5.03
CA VAL A 244 14.43 -7.63 5.54
C VAL A 244 15.44 -7.78 4.41
N GLY A 245 15.02 -8.26 3.24
CA GLY A 245 15.89 -8.39 2.07
C GLY A 245 16.45 -7.05 1.57
N VAL A 246 15.64 -5.99 1.58
CA VAL A 246 16.09 -4.64 1.21
C VAL A 246 17.12 -4.11 2.22
N TYR A 247 16.84 -4.21 3.52
CA TYR A 247 17.76 -3.75 4.56
C TYR A 247 19.06 -4.56 4.61
N HIS A 248 18.99 -5.87 4.34
CA HIS A 248 20.17 -6.70 4.17
C HIS A 248 21.01 -6.26 2.96
N HIS A 249 20.37 -6.01 1.81
CA HIS A 249 21.05 -5.47 0.62
C HIS A 249 21.73 -4.11 0.90
N TRP A 250 21.15 -3.31 1.77
CA TRP A 250 21.73 -2.02 2.19
C TRP A 250 22.86 -2.17 3.22
N GLY A 251 23.09 -3.36 3.78
CA GLY A 251 24.03 -3.59 4.89
C GLY A 251 23.53 -3.00 6.21
N LEU A 252 22.22 -2.85 6.38
CA LEU A 252 21.55 -2.26 7.55
C LEU A 252 20.80 -3.30 8.40
N ASP A 253 20.99 -4.57 8.14
CA ASP A 253 20.43 -5.69 8.92
C ASP A 253 20.93 -5.75 10.37
N GLY A 254 22.06 -5.10 10.66
CA GLY A 254 22.55 -4.87 12.03
C GLY A 254 22.09 -3.56 12.68
N ASP A 255 21.35 -2.68 11.97
CA ASP A 255 20.86 -1.42 12.54
C ASP A 255 19.65 -1.65 13.46
N PRO A 256 19.79 -1.40 14.80
CA PRO A 256 18.71 -1.69 15.76
C PRO A 256 17.43 -0.88 15.51
N THR A 257 17.57 0.33 14.96
CA THR A 257 16.43 1.21 14.71
C THR A 257 15.57 0.66 13.58
N SER A 258 16.20 0.42 12.43
CA SER A 258 15.53 -0.09 11.24
C SER A 258 14.93 -1.48 11.47
N MET A 259 15.74 -2.39 12.04
CA MET A 259 15.26 -3.75 12.32
C MET A 259 14.20 -3.76 13.42
N GLY A 260 14.32 -2.91 14.43
CA GLY A 260 13.30 -2.75 15.47
C GLY A 260 11.94 -2.33 14.90
N LEU A 261 11.93 -1.43 13.90
CA LEU A 261 10.69 -1.01 13.23
C LEU A 261 10.08 -2.11 12.38
N ILE A 262 10.90 -2.84 11.61
CA ILE A 262 10.43 -3.98 10.81
C ILE A 262 9.82 -5.05 11.72
N GLN A 263 10.48 -5.37 12.83
CA GLN A 263 9.98 -6.34 13.79
C GLN A 263 8.70 -5.88 14.47
N ASN A 264 8.63 -4.61 14.87
CA ASN A 264 7.44 -4.05 15.49
C ASN A 264 6.23 -4.08 14.52
N ARG A 265 6.44 -3.66 13.26
CA ARG A 265 5.41 -3.71 12.23
C ARG A 265 4.93 -5.14 11.98
N TYR A 266 5.85 -6.08 11.80
CA TYR A 266 5.50 -7.49 11.61
C TYR A 266 4.71 -8.03 12.81
N PHE A 267 5.15 -7.73 14.03
CA PHE A 267 4.47 -8.16 15.25
C PHE A 267 3.04 -7.62 15.33
N GLU A 268 2.82 -6.33 15.10
CA GLU A 268 1.49 -5.72 15.14
C GLU A 268 0.56 -6.34 14.08
N CYS A 269 1.05 -6.54 12.86
CA CYS A 269 0.30 -7.20 11.79
C CYS A 269 0.00 -8.68 12.12
N LEU A 270 0.94 -9.39 12.73
CA LEU A 270 0.74 -10.77 13.17
C LEU A 270 -0.38 -10.86 14.22
N VAL A 271 -0.39 -9.94 15.19
CA VAL A 271 -1.49 -9.83 16.16
C VAL A 271 -2.82 -9.58 15.49
N ASP A 272 -2.84 -8.75 14.44
CA ASP A 272 -4.03 -8.49 13.64
C ASP A 272 -4.51 -9.72 12.88
N CYS A 273 -3.59 -10.48 12.29
CA CYS A 273 -3.90 -11.75 11.65
C CYS A 273 -4.49 -12.75 12.66
N VAL A 274 -3.87 -12.89 13.83
CA VAL A 274 -4.38 -13.80 14.90
C VAL A 274 -5.78 -13.36 15.36
N ALA A 275 -6.02 -12.07 15.61
CA ALA A 275 -7.33 -11.57 15.99
C ALA A 275 -8.38 -11.78 14.88
N GLY A 276 -7.99 -11.62 13.62
CA GLY A 276 -8.83 -11.82 12.45
C GLY A 276 -9.35 -13.25 12.27
N VAL A 277 -8.57 -14.25 12.72
CA VAL A 277 -9.00 -15.67 12.73
C VAL A 277 -10.31 -15.88 13.49
N PHE A 278 -10.61 -15.01 14.47
CA PHE A 278 -11.82 -15.07 15.29
C PHE A 278 -12.97 -14.21 14.75
N SER A 279 -12.82 -13.62 13.58
CA SER A 279 -13.92 -12.89 12.96
C SER A 279 -15.07 -13.85 12.58
N ASP A 280 -16.32 -13.38 12.67
CA ASP A 280 -17.50 -14.18 12.30
C ASP A 280 -17.51 -14.55 10.81
N ARG A 281 -16.68 -13.88 10.00
CA ARG A 281 -16.55 -14.08 8.56
C ARG A 281 -15.39 -15.00 8.15
N SER A 282 -14.59 -15.47 9.10
CA SER A 282 -13.47 -16.36 8.77
C SER A 282 -13.91 -17.70 8.20
N GLY A 283 -15.13 -18.13 8.50
CA GLY A 283 -15.66 -19.45 8.09
C GLY A 283 -14.91 -20.65 8.71
N LEU A 284 -13.94 -20.39 9.58
CA LEU A 284 -13.05 -21.42 10.14
C LEU A 284 -13.69 -22.13 11.33
N SER A 285 -13.55 -23.45 11.39
CA SER A 285 -13.87 -24.24 12.56
C SER A 285 -12.92 -23.96 13.73
N ALA A 286 -13.29 -24.33 14.94
CA ALA A 286 -12.43 -24.15 16.12
C ALA A 286 -11.09 -24.92 16.02
N ALA A 287 -11.07 -26.03 15.31
CA ALA A 287 -9.84 -26.81 15.06
C ALA A 287 -8.91 -26.10 14.09
N GLU A 288 -9.43 -25.61 12.98
CA GLU A 288 -8.68 -24.83 11.98
C GLU A 288 -8.12 -23.53 12.60
N ARG A 289 -8.91 -22.83 13.40
CA ARG A 289 -8.44 -21.64 14.13
C ARG A 289 -7.26 -21.95 15.04
N ARG A 290 -7.31 -23.04 15.80
CA ARG A 290 -6.19 -23.44 16.67
C ARG A 290 -4.95 -23.81 15.87
N GLN A 291 -5.12 -24.55 14.79
CA GLN A 291 -4.00 -24.92 13.92
C GLN A 291 -3.33 -23.67 13.35
N LEU A 292 -4.10 -22.76 12.73
CA LEU A 292 -3.59 -21.53 12.13
C LEU A 292 -2.88 -20.63 13.13
N VAL A 293 -3.48 -20.39 14.30
CA VAL A 293 -2.80 -19.61 15.37
C VAL A 293 -1.50 -20.29 15.79
N GLY A 294 -1.50 -21.62 15.91
CA GLY A 294 -0.29 -22.38 16.21
C GLY A 294 0.80 -22.17 15.14
N GLU A 295 0.45 -22.28 13.86
CA GLU A 295 1.38 -22.04 12.75
C GLU A 295 1.95 -20.62 12.78
N MET A 296 1.11 -19.62 13.00
CA MET A 296 1.50 -18.20 13.03
C MET A 296 2.49 -17.87 14.14
N VAL A 297 2.27 -18.39 15.35
CA VAL A 297 3.03 -17.99 16.53
C VAL A 297 4.24 -18.89 16.85
N SER A 298 4.36 -20.04 16.18
CA SER A 298 5.46 -20.98 16.41
C SER A 298 6.71 -20.68 15.60
N THR A 299 6.66 -19.73 14.67
CA THR A 299 7.80 -19.39 13.81
C THR A 299 8.89 -18.65 14.58
N ASP A 300 10.16 -18.83 14.19
CA ASP A 300 11.27 -18.08 14.77
C ASP A 300 11.13 -16.57 14.52
N ARG A 301 10.55 -16.19 13.39
CA ARG A 301 10.23 -14.77 13.07
C ARG A 301 9.26 -14.17 14.07
N ALA A 302 8.17 -14.87 14.37
CA ALA A 302 7.17 -14.42 15.32
C ALA A 302 7.79 -14.22 16.72
N ARG A 303 8.63 -15.15 17.15
CA ARG A 303 9.34 -15.06 18.44
C ARG A 303 10.31 -13.90 18.46
N LEU A 304 11.15 -13.77 17.44
CA LEU A 304 12.09 -12.66 17.30
C LEU A 304 11.37 -11.30 17.30
N ALA A 305 10.28 -11.20 16.53
CA ALA A 305 9.48 -9.99 16.52
C ALA A 305 8.88 -9.67 17.88
N ALA A 306 8.37 -10.67 18.60
CA ALA A 306 7.83 -10.48 19.95
C ALA A 306 8.89 -10.09 21.00
N ASP A 307 10.14 -10.50 20.80
CA ASP A 307 11.24 -10.08 21.69
C ASP A 307 11.62 -8.61 21.52
N VAL A 308 11.62 -8.13 20.28
CA VAL A 308 12.08 -6.78 19.92
C VAL A 308 10.96 -5.75 19.93
N ALA A 309 9.73 -6.16 19.61
CA ALA A 309 8.59 -5.26 19.44
C ALA A 309 8.27 -4.46 20.72
N ARG A 310 7.87 -3.22 20.49
CA ARG A 310 7.35 -2.30 21.51
C ARG A 310 5.88 -1.95 21.22
N PRO A 311 4.96 -2.90 21.43
CA PRO A 311 3.57 -2.74 21.03
C PRO A 311 2.90 -1.62 21.81
N ARG A 312 2.07 -0.83 21.12
CA ARG A 312 1.36 0.32 21.70
C ARG A 312 -0.04 -0.07 22.24
N GLY A 313 -0.73 -0.98 21.55
CA GLY A 313 -2.10 -1.40 21.90
C GLY A 313 -2.15 -2.43 23.05
N VAL A 314 -3.25 -2.42 23.83
CA VAL A 314 -3.46 -3.38 24.95
C VAL A 314 -3.47 -4.81 24.44
N GLY A 315 -4.20 -5.10 23.35
CA GLY A 315 -4.24 -6.44 22.75
C GLY A 315 -2.88 -6.92 22.26
N ALA A 316 -2.09 -6.05 21.63
CA ALA A 316 -0.76 -6.38 21.17
C ALA A 316 0.21 -6.66 22.36
N LYS A 317 0.11 -5.87 23.43
CA LYS A 317 0.87 -6.11 24.66
C LYS A 317 0.53 -7.46 25.31
N ALA A 318 -0.76 -7.83 25.36
CA ALA A 318 -1.19 -9.12 25.90
C ALA A 318 -0.67 -10.30 25.07
N MET A 319 -0.62 -10.15 23.75
CA MET A 319 -0.12 -11.19 22.83
C MET A 319 1.41 -11.36 22.85
N GLN A 320 2.17 -10.40 23.35
CA GLN A 320 3.64 -10.41 23.27
C GLN A 320 4.26 -11.60 24.03
N GLY A 321 3.83 -11.86 25.25
CA GLY A 321 4.31 -13.00 26.06
C GLY A 321 4.00 -14.36 25.41
N PRO A 322 2.74 -14.63 25.05
CA PRO A 322 2.35 -15.85 24.35
C PRO A 322 3.12 -16.10 23.04
N ILE A 323 3.28 -15.09 22.19
CA ILE A 323 4.02 -15.24 20.92
C ILE A 323 5.51 -15.47 21.18
N ARG A 324 6.13 -14.71 22.09
CA ARG A 324 7.54 -14.87 22.45
C ARG A 324 7.85 -16.28 22.95
N SER A 325 6.97 -16.85 23.75
CA SER A 325 7.13 -18.21 24.28
C SER A 325 6.72 -19.31 23.27
N GLY A 326 6.14 -18.95 22.14
CA GLY A 326 5.55 -19.89 21.18
C GLY A 326 4.37 -20.68 21.76
N ASN A 327 3.70 -20.14 22.78
CA ASN A 327 2.56 -20.81 23.42
C ASN A 327 1.27 -20.60 22.65
N ALA A 328 1.00 -21.50 21.71
CA ALA A 328 -0.18 -21.44 20.85
C ALA A 328 -1.50 -21.43 21.63
N GLY A 329 -1.58 -22.11 22.77
CA GLY A 329 -2.79 -22.15 23.59
C GLY A 329 -3.11 -20.79 24.22
N LEU A 330 -2.10 -20.12 24.81
CA LEU A 330 -2.27 -18.77 25.35
C LEU A 330 -2.50 -17.75 24.21
N ALA A 331 -1.76 -17.85 23.11
CA ALA A 331 -1.95 -16.98 21.96
C ALA A 331 -3.37 -17.11 21.36
N TYR A 332 -3.94 -18.30 21.36
CA TYR A 332 -5.32 -18.53 20.95
C TYR A 332 -6.31 -17.80 21.86
N THR A 333 -6.12 -17.92 23.19
CA THR A 333 -7.01 -17.28 24.17
C THR A 333 -6.93 -15.76 24.11
N GLU A 334 -5.71 -15.22 24.11
CA GLU A 334 -5.48 -13.77 24.02
C GLU A 334 -5.92 -13.19 22.67
N GLY A 335 -5.72 -13.92 21.57
CA GLY A 335 -6.21 -13.53 20.24
C GLY A 335 -7.73 -13.45 20.19
N PHE A 336 -8.43 -14.38 20.81
CA PHE A 336 -9.87 -14.33 20.96
C PHE A 336 -10.32 -13.08 21.75
N LEU A 337 -9.67 -12.78 22.88
CA LEU A 337 -9.96 -11.58 23.67
C LEU A 337 -9.64 -10.29 22.88
N ALA A 338 -8.51 -10.26 22.19
CA ALA A 338 -8.12 -9.12 21.33
C ALA A 338 -9.15 -8.85 20.22
N SER A 339 -9.78 -9.88 19.66
CA SER A 339 -10.83 -9.73 18.65
C SER A 339 -12.05 -8.98 19.19
N PHE A 340 -12.43 -9.15 20.46
CA PHE A 340 -13.51 -8.40 21.10
C PHE A 340 -13.13 -6.95 21.39
N MET A 341 -11.89 -6.68 21.82
CA MET A 341 -11.44 -5.31 22.08
C MET A 341 -11.44 -4.47 20.80
N LYS A 342 -11.08 -5.05 19.67
CA LYS A 342 -11.15 -4.39 18.35
C LYS A 342 -12.60 -4.11 17.90
N ARG A 343 -13.56 -4.89 18.32
CA ARG A 343 -14.99 -4.59 18.07
C ARG A 343 -15.47 -3.35 18.82
N GLY A 344 -14.78 -2.94 19.89
CA GLY A 344 -15.22 -1.91 20.85
C GLY A 344 -14.60 -0.54 20.74
N GLY A 345 -13.58 -0.25 19.94
CA GLY A 345 -13.17 1.14 19.93
C GLY A 345 -11.78 1.61 19.55
N GLU A 346 -10.77 0.84 19.35
CA GLU A 346 -9.50 1.39 18.82
C GLU A 346 -9.27 0.92 17.38
N ARG A 347 -9.68 1.78 16.44
CA ARG A 347 -9.50 1.56 15.00
C ARG A 347 -8.21 2.23 14.55
N GLY A 348 -7.06 1.59 14.78
CA GLY A 348 -5.88 1.93 14.02
C GLY A 348 -6.14 1.53 12.56
N LEU A 349 -5.84 2.40 11.61
CA LEU A 349 -5.67 2.01 10.23
C LEU A 349 -4.52 1.01 10.22
N GLY A 350 -4.85 -0.28 10.20
CA GLY A 350 -3.86 -1.32 10.06
C GLY A 350 -3.10 -1.15 8.73
N PRO A 351 -1.91 -1.72 8.60
CA PRO A 351 -1.08 -1.62 7.39
C PRO A 351 -1.75 -2.18 6.12
N PHE A 352 -2.93 -2.76 6.22
CA PHE A 352 -3.72 -3.33 5.13
C PHE A 352 -4.81 -2.39 4.57
N CYS A 353 -4.85 -1.12 5.00
CA CYS A 353 -5.82 -0.15 4.45
C CYS A 353 -5.34 0.48 3.14
N THR A 354 -4.47 -0.19 2.43
CA THR A 354 -4.13 0.15 1.06
C THR A 354 -4.78 -0.89 0.15
N SER A 355 -5.90 -0.51 -0.44
CA SER A 355 -6.47 -1.23 -1.60
C SER A 355 -5.55 -1.17 -2.81
N LEU A 356 -4.38 -0.58 -2.68
CA LEU A 356 -3.19 -0.65 -3.53
C LEU A 356 -1.96 -0.77 -2.66
#